data_6b98125a58ac4a48cec926f8613f50d7
#
_entry.id   6b98125a58ac4a48cec926f8613f50d7
#
_cell.length_a   1.000
_cell.length_b   1.000
_cell.length_c   1.000
_cell.angle_alpha   90.00
_cell.angle_beta   90.00
_cell.angle_gamma   90.00
#
_symmetry.space_group_name_H-M   'P 1'
#
loop_
_entity.id
_entity.type
_entity.pdbx_description
1 polymer ?
#
loop_
_entity_poly.entity_id
_entity_poly.type
_entity_poly.pdbx_seq_one_letter_code
_entity_poly.pdbx_strand_id
1 'polypeptide(L)'
;MSSFKNYLKRTIRAVAFVTLASTLPAAAETVEVTPGVQVTKRTYSAPVNEQPFFGFSDKSSEQKAEDEKFVSAMIGATGSREKAFEEATKRAWIAIQAGKVREAALRFNQAFLVSPEQSSVYHGFAVIAQVRFSDLEAADELFKIALKQPNPVKALKADYGRLLLVAKRPRDAQAVLDEAVREAPDFSDAWTNLAWARFQNGDPAAACAAAEEAAKKRPSNNSLSDLTAVRSVAQCK
;
A
#
# COMPACT_ATOMS: atom_id res chain seq x y z
N MET A 1 -41.06 -78.52 -26.78
CA MET A 1 -41.55 -78.21 -25.47
C MET A 1 -40.68 -77.08 -24.87
N SER A 2 -41.33 -76.05 -24.45
CA SER A 2 -40.92 -74.91 -23.66
C SER A 2 -39.78 -73.99 -24.20
N SER A 3 -40.29 -72.90 -24.74
CA SER A 3 -39.63 -71.69 -25.23
C SER A 3 -39.10 -70.84 -24.05
N PHE A 4 -37.83 -70.41 -24.05
CA PHE A 4 -37.34 -69.38 -23.17
C PHE A 4 -37.10 -68.11 -23.99
N LYS A 5 -37.98 -67.12 -23.85
CA LYS A 5 -37.78 -65.77 -24.40
C LYS A 5 -36.95 -64.98 -23.44
N ASN A 6 -35.75 -64.67 -23.79
CA ASN A 6 -34.89 -63.73 -23.06
C ASN A 6 -35.27 -62.30 -23.49
N TYR A 7 -35.80 -61.53 -22.54
CA TYR A 7 -36.03 -60.09 -22.63
C TYR A 7 -34.73 -59.35 -22.28
N LEU A 8 -34.09 -58.78 -23.29
CA LEU A 8 -32.92 -57.91 -23.11
C LEU A 8 -33.43 -56.49 -22.74
N LYS A 9 -33.41 -56.12 -21.46
CA LYS A 9 -33.64 -54.75 -21.04
C LYS A 9 -32.38 -53.91 -21.29
N ARG A 10 -32.41 -53.07 -22.33
CA ARG A 10 -31.41 -52.01 -22.55
C ARG A 10 -31.65 -50.88 -21.51
N THR A 11 -30.82 -50.82 -20.51
CA THR A 11 -30.70 -49.64 -19.61
C THR A 11 -29.87 -48.59 -20.32
N ILE A 12 -30.52 -47.53 -20.79
CA ILE A 12 -29.87 -46.32 -21.27
C ILE A 12 -29.39 -45.55 -20.02
N ARG A 13 -28.08 -45.55 -19.74
CA ARG A 13 -27.50 -44.67 -18.76
C ARG A 13 -27.35 -43.28 -19.39
N ALA A 14 -28.19 -42.34 -18.96
CA ALA A 14 -28.00 -40.94 -19.26
C ALA A 14 -26.76 -40.43 -18.57
N VAL A 15 -25.70 -40.15 -19.31
CA VAL A 15 -24.52 -39.45 -18.82
C VAL A 15 -24.86 -37.97 -18.78
N ALA A 16 -25.13 -37.47 -17.59
CA ALA A 16 -25.26 -36.02 -17.37
C ALA A 16 -23.89 -35.39 -17.52
N PHE A 17 -23.68 -34.65 -18.61
CA PHE A 17 -22.54 -33.74 -18.74
C PHE A 17 -22.75 -32.54 -17.79
N VAL A 18 -22.09 -32.57 -16.64
CA VAL A 18 -21.98 -31.36 -15.81
C VAL A 18 -20.93 -30.46 -16.48
N THR A 19 -21.41 -29.47 -17.21
CA THR A 19 -20.55 -28.38 -17.68
C THR A 19 -20.16 -27.54 -16.46
N LEU A 20 -18.95 -27.73 -15.96
CA LEU A 20 -18.33 -26.77 -15.06
C LEU A 20 -18.15 -25.47 -15.86
N ALA A 21 -19.04 -24.50 -15.65
CA ALA A 21 -18.79 -23.14 -16.06
C ALA A 21 -17.62 -22.61 -15.21
N SER A 22 -16.43 -22.59 -15.79
CA SER A 22 -15.29 -21.86 -15.21
C SER A 22 -15.63 -20.38 -15.25
N THR A 23 -16.11 -19.83 -14.13
CA THR A 23 -16.18 -18.38 -13.94
C THR A 23 -14.77 -17.86 -13.93
N LEU A 24 -14.31 -17.28 -15.03
CA LEU A 24 -13.11 -16.47 -15.04
C LEU A 24 -13.30 -15.38 -13.98
N PRO A 25 -12.31 -15.11 -13.12
CA PRO A 25 -12.39 -13.99 -12.21
C PRO A 25 -12.62 -12.73 -13.06
N ALA A 26 -13.64 -11.94 -12.70
CA ALA A 26 -13.86 -10.65 -13.35
C ALA A 26 -12.57 -9.84 -13.22
N ALA A 27 -12.07 -9.31 -14.34
CA ALA A 27 -10.92 -8.42 -14.32
C ALA A 27 -11.22 -7.27 -13.35
N ALA A 28 -10.29 -6.97 -12.44
CA ALA A 28 -10.46 -5.87 -11.50
C ALA A 28 -10.64 -4.56 -12.29
N GLU A 29 -11.68 -3.80 -11.96
CA GLU A 29 -11.95 -2.50 -12.58
C GLU A 29 -10.82 -1.53 -12.25
N THR A 30 -10.25 -0.88 -13.28
CA THR A 30 -9.26 0.18 -13.10
C THR A 30 -9.87 1.55 -13.40
N VAL A 31 -9.46 2.56 -12.66
CA VAL A 31 -9.94 3.93 -12.77
C VAL A 31 -8.75 4.85 -12.97
N GLU A 32 -8.84 5.78 -13.91
CA GLU A 32 -7.87 6.86 -14.04
C GLU A 32 -8.15 7.93 -12.99
N VAL A 33 -7.23 8.07 -12.02
CA VAL A 33 -7.40 8.99 -10.87
C VAL A 33 -6.77 10.36 -11.11
N THR A 34 -5.82 10.43 -12.03
CA THR A 34 -5.22 11.66 -12.58
C THR A 34 -4.64 11.32 -13.95
N PRO A 35 -4.41 12.27 -14.87
CA PRO A 35 -3.94 11.98 -16.19
C PRO A 35 -2.73 11.04 -16.22
N GLY A 36 -2.88 9.88 -16.88
CA GLY A 36 -1.85 8.85 -17.01
C GLY A 36 -1.66 7.93 -15.79
N VAL A 37 -2.44 8.07 -14.72
CA VAL A 37 -2.35 7.21 -13.53
C VAL A 37 -3.60 6.36 -13.37
N GLN A 38 -3.45 5.07 -13.63
CA GLN A 38 -4.49 4.06 -13.43
C GLN A 38 -4.33 3.39 -12.07
N VAL A 39 -5.43 3.19 -11.36
CA VAL A 39 -5.50 2.50 -10.06
C VAL A 39 -6.60 1.46 -10.10
N THR A 40 -6.35 0.30 -9.53
CA THR A 40 -7.38 -0.72 -9.32
C THR A 40 -8.42 -0.20 -8.32
N LYS A 41 -9.69 -0.15 -8.74
CA LYS A 41 -10.79 0.28 -7.88
C LYS A 41 -10.98 -0.67 -6.73
N ARG A 42 -10.93 -0.15 -5.52
CA ARG A 42 -11.14 -0.86 -4.25
C ARG A 42 -12.20 -0.13 -3.44
N THR A 43 -13.16 -0.86 -2.90
CA THR A 43 -14.19 -0.31 -2.01
C THR A 43 -14.10 -0.97 -0.64
N TYR A 44 -14.21 -0.15 0.41
CA TYR A 44 -14.11 -0.62 1.78
C TYR A 44 -15.37 -0.23 2.56
N SER A 45 -15.70 -0.99 3.60
CA SER A 45 -16.81 -0.66 4.51
C SER A 45 -16.40 0.47 5.46
N ALA A 46 -16.31 1.69 4.92
CA ALA A 46 -15.94 2.91 5.65
C ALA A 46 -16.56 4.13 4.95
N PRO A 47 -16.70 5.29 5.64
CA PRO A 47 -17.10 6.54 5.00
C PRO A 47 -16.19 6.88 3.80
N VAL A 48 -16.77 7.36 2.71
CA VAL A 48 -16.04 7.60 1.44
C VAL A 48 -14.84 8.52 1.61
N ASN A 49 -14.94 9.55 2.43
CA ASN A 49 -13.86 10.50 2.71
C ASN A 49 -12.72 9.90 3.57
N GLU A 50 -12.93 8.71 4.16
CA GLU A 50 -11.92 7.96 4.90
C GLU A 50 -11.27 6.84 4.07
N GLN A 51 -11.62 6.73 2.79
CA GLN A 51 -11.05 5.78 1.83
C GLN A 51 -10.12 6.51 0.86
N PRO A 52 -9.05 5.86 0.34
CA PRO A 52 -8.26 6.43 -0.75
C PRO A 52 -9.15 6.85 -1.92
N PHE A 53 -8.83 7.99 -2.54
CA PHE A 53 -9.57 8.54 -3.67
C PHE A 53 -11.07 8.74 -3.41
N PHE A 54 -11.46 9.05 -2.18
CA PHE A 54 -12.87 9.16 -1.77
C PHE A 54 -13.70 7.91 -2.11
N GLY A 55 -13.09 6.71 -2.03
CA GLY A 55 -13.72 5.45 -2.35
C GLY A 55 -14.19 5.34 -3.81
N PHE A 56 -13.62 6.12 -4.72
CA PHE A 56 -14.02 6.21 -6.14
C PHE A 56 -15.49 6.57 -6.34
N SER A 57 -16.08 7.29 -5.39
CA SER A 57 -17.47 7.74 -5.49
C SER A 57 -17.61 8.87 -6.50
N ASP A 58 -18.65 8.82 -7.31
CA ASP A 58 -19.02 9.95 -8.17
C ASP A 58 -19.42 11.15 -7.30
N LYS A 59 -18.87 12.32 -7.64
CA LYS A 59 -19.20 13.58 -6.97
C LYS A 59 -20.22 14.38 -7.78
N SER A 60 -21.23 14.92 -7.10
CA SER A 60 -22.17 15.86 -7.70
C SER A 60 -21.46 17.17 -8.09
N SER A 61 -22.14 18.01 -8.87
CA SER A 61 -21.65 19.37 -9.21
C SER A 61 -21.37 20.21 -7.97
N GLU A 62 -22.26 20.13 -6.98
CA GLU A 62 -22.13 20.85 -5.70
C GLU A 62 -20.90 20.39 -4.92
N GLN A 63 -20.67 19.06 -4.84
CA GLN A 63 -19.51 18.50 -4.16
C GLN A 63 -18.19 18.87 -4.86
N LYS A 64 -18.16 18.92 -6.20
CA LYS A 64 -17.00 19.41 -6.96
C LYS A 64 -16.73 20.89 -6.69
N ALA A 65 -17.78 21.71 -6.65
CA ALA A 65 -17.64 23.14 -6.30
C ALA A 65 -17.16 23.35 -4.86
N GLU A 66 -17.58 22.51 -3.91
CA GLU A 66 -17.06 22.52 -2.54
C GLU A 66 -15.57 22.14 -2.48
N ASP A 67 -15.14 21.13 -3.24
CA ASP A 67 -13.72 20.76 -3.36
C ASP A 67 -12.88 21.91 -3.93
N GLU A 68 -13.34 22.58 -4.98
CA GLU A 68 -12.67 23.74 -5.58
C GLU A 68 -12.56 24.91 -4.59
N LYS A 69 -13.63 25.19 -3.84
CA LYS A 69 -13.65 26.19 -2.79
C LYS A 69 -12.67 25.84 -1.66
N PHE A 70 -12.63 24.57 -1.26
CA PHE A 70 -11.68 24.09 -0.26
C PHE A 70 -10.23 24.29 -0.72
N VAL A 71 -9.89 23.87 -1.95
CA VAL A 71 -8.55 24.03 -2.53
C VAL A 71 -8.16 25.50 -2.60
N SER A 72 -9.07 26.36 -3.06
CA SER A 72 -8.84 27.82 -3.15
C SER A 72 -8.59 28.44 -1.77
N ALA A 73 -9.35 28.02 -0.76
CA ALA A 73 -9.18 28.49 0.62
C ALA A 73 -7.84 28.05 1.21
N MET A 74 -7.42 26.79 0.96
CA MET A 74 -6.12 26.28 1.39
C MET A 74 -4.96 27.04 0.75
N ILE A 75 -5.03 27.30 -0.55
CA ILE A 75 -4.01 28.09 -1.27
C ILE A 75 -3.97 29.51 -0.73
N GLY A 76 -5.13 30.14 -0.52
CA GLY A 76 -5.22 31.48 0.04
C GLY A 76 -4.62 31.59 1.45
N ALA A 77 -4.86 30.60 2.30
CA ALA A 77 -4.33 30.56 3.66
C ALA A 77 -2.81 30.31 3.74
N THR A 78 -2.25 29.56 2.78
CA THR A 78 -0.82 29.16 2.78
C THR A 78 0.04 29.98 1.83
N GLY A 79 -0.57 30.69 0.89
CA GLY A 79 0.08 31.56 -0.09
C GLY A 79 0.48 30.88 -1.40
N SER A 80 0.50 29.51 -1.47
CA SER A 80 0.73 28.78 -2.72
C SER A 80 0.15 27.37 -2.67
N ARG A 81 -0.03 26.74 -3.84
CA ARG A 81 -0.47 25.36 -4.00
C ARG A 81 0.52 24.37 -3.36
N GLU A 82 1.82 24.61 -3.53
CA GLU A 82 2.90 23.78 -2.95
C GLU A 82 2.81 23.81 -1.42
N LYS A 83 2.70 24.98 -0.81
CA LYS A 83 2.56 25.11 0.65
C LYS A 83 1.26 24.52 1.17
N ALA A 84 0.15 24.63 0.42
CA ALA A 84 -1.11 24.00 0.76
C ALA A 84 -0.97 22.47 0.76
N PHE A 85 -0.29 21.91 -0.23
CA PHE A 85 0.01 20.49 -0.32
C PHE A 85 0.93 20.03 0.82
N GLU A 86 2.02 20.74 1.09
CA GLU A 86 2.92 20.45 2.20
C GLU A 86 2.19 20.43 3.55
N GLU A 87 1.31 21.41 3.79
CA GLU A 87 0.55 21.47 5.03
C GLU A 87 -0.46 20.31 5.14
N ALA A 88 -1.16 19.95 4.06
CA ALA A 88 -2.08 18.82 4.06
C ALA A 88 -1.36 17.50 4.32
N THR A 89 -0.24 17.25 3.63
CA THR A 89 0.55 16.02 3.79
C THR A 89 1.22 15.96 5.16
N LYS A 90 1.75 17.06 5.67
CA LYS A 90 2.33 17.16 7.03
C LYS A 90 1.31 16.75 8.09
N ARG A 91 0.07 17.30 8.01
CA ARG A 91 -1.01 16.92 8.95
C ARG A 91 -1.38 15.46 8.84
N ALA A 92 -1.39 14.90 7.61
CA ALA A 92 -1.65 13.50 7.38
C ALA A 92 -0.60 12.60 8.07
N TRP A 93 0.68 12.91 7.91
CA TRP A 93 1.77 12.15 8.53
C TRP A 93 1.79 12.29 10.06
N ILE A 94 1.50 13.47 10.60
CA ILE A 94 1.31 13.67 12.05
C ILE A 94 0.19 12.76 12.56
N ALA A 95 -0.93 12.66 11.84
CA ALA A 95 -2.04 11.80 12.22
C ALA A 95 -1.66 10.30 12.15
N ILE A 96 -0.88 9.86 11.14
CA ILE A 96 -0.32 8.50 11.09
C ILE A 96 0.53 8.21 12.33
N GLN A 97 1.47 9.11 12.67
CA GLN A 97 2.35 8.95 13.82
C GLN A 97 1.60 8.91 15.15
N ALA A 98 0.48 9.62 15.23
CA ALA A 98 -0.42 9.61 16.38
C ALA A 98 -1.40 8.42 16.42
N GLY A 99 -1.33 7.47 15.46
CA GLY A 99 -2.26 6.35 15.34
C GLY A 99 -3.67 6.74 14.88
N LYS A 100 -3.89 8.00 14.48
CA LYS A 100 -5.17 8.54 14.02
C LYS A 100 -5.40 8.27 12.54
N VAL A 101 -5.46 6.99 12.15
CA VAL A 101 -5.45 6.57 10.74
C VAL A 101 -6.66 7.11 9.96
N ARG A 102 -7.84 7.27 10.60
CA ARG A 102 -9.01 7.90 9.97
C ARG A 102 -8.75 9.36 9.59
N GLU A 103 -8.20 10.13 10.52
CA GLU A 103 -7.84 11.52 10.27
C GLU A 103 -6.78 11.61 9.16
N ALA A 104 -5.78 10.73 9.16
CA ALA A 104 -4.78 10.67 8.12
C ALA A 104 -5.40 10.44 6.73
N ALA A 105 -6.37 9.53 6.60
CA ALA A 105 -7.07 9.28 5.34
C ALA A 105 -7.79 10.53 4.82
N LEU A 106 -8.49 11.26 5.70
CA LEU A 106 -9.10 12.55 5.36
C LEU A 106 -8.08 13.55 4.83
N ARG A 107 -6.91 13.66 5.50
CA ARG A 107 -5.86 14.61 5.10
C ARG A 107 -5.16 14.24 3.80
N PHE A 108 -4.94 12.93 3.54
CA PHE A 108 -4.41 12.49 2.25
C PHE A 108 -5.41 12.71 1.11
N ASN A 109 -6.72 12.56 1.34
CA ASN A 109 -7.73 12.95 0.37
C ASN A 109 -7.72 14.47 0.10
N GLN A 110 -7.50 15.31 1.13
CA GLN A 110 -7.31 16.74 0.96
C GLN A 110 -6.04 17.06 0.14
N ALA A 111 -4.91 16.36 0.41
CA ALA A 111 -3.70 16.50 -0.38
C ALA A 111 -3.91 16.08 -1.84
N PHE A 112 -4.68 15.03 -2.08
CA PHE A 112 -5.07 14.58 -3.42
C PHE A 112 -5.85 15.66 -4.19
N LEU A 113 -6.79 16.38 -3.54
CA LEU A 113 -7.49 17.50 -4.17
C LEU A 113 -6.56 18.64 -4.55
N VAL A 114 -5.53 18.89 -3.74
CA VAL A 114 -4.60 20.00 -3.97
C VAL A 114 -3.62 19.68 -5.09
N SER A 115 -2.98 18.50 -5.07
CA SER A 115 -1.95 18.11 -6.05
C SER A 115 -1.96 16.58 -6.24
N PRO A 116 -2.87 16.07 -7.08
CA PRO A 116 -3.10 14.64 -7.24
C PRO A 116 -1.92 13.87 -7.87
N GLU A 117 -1.02 14.57 -8.56
CA GLU A 117 0.14 13.99 -9.25
C GLU A 117 1.33 13.70 -8.31
N GLN A 118 1.30 14.16 -7.06
CA GLN A 118 2.46 14.09 -6.17
C GLN A 118 2.64 12.69 -5.55
N SER A 119 3.89 12.21 -5.51
CA SER A 119 4.27 10.91 -4.93
C SER A 119 3.72 10.69 -3.53
N SER A 120 3.77 11.72 -2.67
CA SER A 120 3.32 11.64 -1.26
C SER A 120 1.85 11.29 -1.10
N VAL A 121 0.99 11.55 -2.09
CA VAL A 121 -0.44 11.17 -2.06
C VAL A 121 -0.57 9.65 -2.12
N TYR A 122 0.03 9.04 -3.13
CA TYR A 122 -0.03 7.59 -3.35
C TYR A 122 0.70 6.82 -2.24
N HIS A 123 1.82 7.36 -1.75
CA HIS A 123 2.52 6.85 -0.57
C HIS A 123 1.59 6.85 0.65
N GLY A 124 0.93 7.97 0.93
CA GLY A 124 -0.02 8.05 2.04
C GLY A 124 -1.19 7.09 1.89
N PHE A 125 -1.78 7.00 0.70
CA PHE A 125 -2.85 6.04 0.43
C PHE A 125 -2.39 4.58 0.53
N ALA A 126 -1.16 4.26 0.15
CA ALA A 126 -0.57 2.93 0.36
C ALA A 126 -0.51 2.57 1.85
N VAL A 127 -0.05 3.50 2.69
CA VAL A 127 -0.03 3.31 4.14
C VAL A 127 -1.45 3.15 4.71
N ILE A 128 -2.43 3.94 4.23
CA ILE A 128 -3.84 3.79 4.63
C ILE A 128 -4.39 2.42 4.21
N ALA A 129 -4.14 1.96 2.99
CA ALA A 129 -4.58 0.65 2.50
C ALA A 129 -4.02 -0.47 3.39
N GLN A 130 -2.75 -0.41 3.74
CA GLN A 130 -2.08 -1.38 4.61
C GLN A 130 -2.63 -1.34 6.05
N VAL A 131 -2.61 -0.15 6.69
CA VAL A 131 -2.80 -0.05 8.15
C VAL A 131 -4.29 -0.08 8.54
N ARG A 132 -5.15 0.56 7.73
CA ARG A 132 -6.58 0.65 8.03
C ARG A 132 -7.39 -0.50 7.46
N PHE A 133 -7.05 -0.93 6.24
CA PHE A 133 -7.85 -1.90 5.51
C PHE A 133 -7.18 -3.27 5.40
N SER A 134 -5.92 -3.41 5.82
CA SER A 134 -5.13 -4.65 5.69
C SER A 134 -5.05 -5.16 4.24
N ASP A 135 -5.22 -4.26 3.26
CA ASP A 135 -5.16 -4.55 1.84
C ASP A 135 -3.73 -4.37 1.33
N LEU A 136 -2.95 -5.46 1.42
CA LEU A 136 -1.53 -5.44 1.03
C LEU A 136 -1.35 -5.34 -0.49
N GLU A 137 -2.33 -5.80 -1.28
CA GLU A 137 -2.28 -5.71 -2.75
C GLU A 137 -2.49 -4.26 -3.21
N ALA A 138 -3.52 -3.59 -2.67
CA ALA A 138 -3.73 -2.17 -2.93
C ALA A 138 -2.54 -1.32 -2.47
N ALA A 139 -1.98 -1.64 -1.30
CA ALA A 139 -0.80 -0.96 -0.80
C ALA A 139 0.42 -1.15 -1.73
N ASP A 140 0.69 -2.37 -2.21
CA ASP A 140 1.78 -2.68 -3.15
C ASP A 140 1.62 -1.91 -4.47
N GLU A 141 0.40 -1.90 -5.03
CA GLU A 141 0.07 -1.13 -6.23
C GLU A 141 0.35 0.36 -6.02
N LEU A 142 -0.15 0.94 -4.94
CA LEU A 142 -0.03 2.37 -4.64
C LEU A 142 1.42 2.79 -4.34
N PHE A 143 2.22 1.95 -3.68
CA PHE A 143 3.66 2.19 -3.53
C PHE A 143 4.39 2.20 -4.87
N LYS A 144 4.07 1.27 -5.77
CA LYS A 144 4.64 1.24 -7.13
C LYS A 144 4.26 2.49 -7.95
N ILE A 145 3.05 2.98 -7.78
CA ILE A 145 2.61 4.24 -8.40
C ILE A 145 3.40 5.41 -7.79
N ALA A 146 3.49 5.49 -6.46
CA ALA A 146 4.22 6.54 -5.76
C ALA A 146 5.68 6.67 -6.22
N LEU A 147 6.35 5.54 -6.46
CA LEU A 147 7.73 5.51 -6.97
C LEU A 147 7.91 6.12 -8.36
N LYS A 148 6.83 6.21 -9.14
CA LYS A 148 6.84 6.79 -10.50
C LYS A 148 6.41 8.25 -10.53
N GLN A 149 5.84 8.76 -9.43
CA GLN A 149 5.36 10.14 -9.35
C GLN A 149 6.50 11.11 -8.97
N PRO A 150 6.33 12.42 -9.27
CA PRO A 150 7.31 13.44 -8.91
C PRO A 150 7.52 13.59 -7.40
N ASN A 151 8.69 14.06 -7.03
CA ASN A 151 9.07 14.44 -5.66
C ASN A 151 8.90 13.33 -4.61
N PRO A 152 9.44 12.11 -4.83
CA PRO A 152 9.40 11.04 -3.83
C PRO A 152 10.19 11.45 -2.58
N VAL A 153 9.57 11.24 -1.40
CA VAL A 153 10.25 11.47 -0.12
C VAL A 153 11.17 10.31 0.21
N LYS A 154 12.24 10.57 0.98
CA LYS A 154 13.25 9.55 1.37
C LYS A 154 12.66 8.35 2.12
N ALA A 155 11.53 8.52 2.80
CA ALA A 155 10.86 7.43 3.52
C ALA A 155 10.14 6.44 2.59
N LEU A 156 9.79 6.82 1.35
CA LEU A 156 8.94 6.03 0.45
C LEU A 156 9.46 4.60 0.24
N LYS A 157 10.73 4.43 -0.12
CA LYS A 157 11.31 3.09 -0.36
C LYS A 157 11.46 2.29 0.93
N ALA A 158 11.73 2.95 2.07
CA ALA A 158 11.81 2.28 3.36
C ALA A 158 10.45 1.73 3.80
N ASP A 159 9.37 2.51 3.62
CA ASP A 159 8.01 2.10 3.94
C ASP A 159 7.51 1.02 2.97
N TYR A 160 7.86 1.13 1.68
CA TYR A 160 7.57 0.07 0.72
C TYR A 160 8.29 -1.24 1.05
N GLY A 161 9.57 -1.18 1.41
CA GLY A 161 10.31 -2.34 1.88
C GLY A 161 9.66 -2.98 3.12
N ARG A 162 9.18 -2.16 4.06
CA ARG A 162 8.41 -2.64 5.23
C ARG A 162 7.10 -3.33 4.84
N LEU A 163 6.34 -2.78 3.88
CA LEU A 163 5.16 -3.44 3.32
C LEU A 163 5.51 -4.83 2.79
N LEU A 164 6.57 -4.93 1.99
CA LEU A 164 7.01 -6.19 1.38
C LEU A 164 7.41 -7.25 2.42
N LEU A 165 8.02 -6.84 3.54
CA LEU A 165 8.29 -7.73 4.68
C LEU A 165 6.99 -8.25 5.31
N VAL A 166 6.00 -7.39 5.52
CA VAL A 166 4.67 -7.78 6.02
C VAL A 166 3.98 -8.73 5.03
N ALA A 167 4.12 -8.49 3.74
CA ALA A 167 3.61 -9.34 2.67
C ALA A 167 4.40 -10.65 2.47
N LYS A 168 5.39 -10.95 3.34
CA LYS A 168 6.26 -12.15 3.27
C LYS A 168 7.05 -12.26 1.96
N ARG A 169 7.48 -11.13 1.44
CA ARG A 169 8.30 -10.99 0.23
C ARG A 169 9.69 -10.41 0.57
N PRO A 170 10.51 -11.08 1.40
CA PRO A 170 11.75 -10.51 1.93
C PRO A 170 12.83 -10.28 0.85
N ARG A 171 12.82 -11.05 -0.24
CA ARG A 171 13.77 -10.81 -1.35
C ARG A 171 13.46 -9.51 -2.08
N ASP A 172 12.18 -9.24 -2.36
CA ASP A 172 11.74 -8.00 -2.99
C ASP A 172 11.98 -6.82 -2.04
N ALA A 173 11.70 -7.00 -0.73
CA ALA A 173 11.98 -6.01 0.29
C ALA A 173 13.47 -5.65 0.31
N GLN A 174 14.36 -6.63 0.30
CA GLN A 174 15.80 -6.38 0.30
C GLN A 174 16.23 -5.56 -0.91
N ALA A 175 15.74 -5.89 -2.12
CA ALA A 175 16.08 -5.15 -3.34
C ALA A 175 15.72 -3.66 -3.22
N VAL A 176 14.49 -3.35 -2.77
CA VAL A 176 14.01 -1.97 -2.58
C VAL A 176 14.79 -1.26 -1.46
N LEU A 177 15.09 -1.97 -0.37
CA LEU A 177 15.79 -1.39 0.78
C LEU A 177 17.28 -1.17 0.52
N ASP A 178 17.94 -2.00 -0.28
CA ASP A 178 19.31 -1.75 -0.74
C ASP A 178 19.38 -0.47 -1.60
N GLU A 179 18.33 -0.13 -2.35
CA GLU A 179 18.22 1.17 -3.00
C GLU A 179 17.96 2.30 -2.00
N ALA A 180 17.04 2.09 -1.04
CA ALA A 180 16.70 3.08 -0.03
C ALA A 180 17.92 3.54 0.76
N VAL A 181 18.79 2.62 1.21
CA VAL A 181 20.00 2.96 1.98
C VAL A 181 21.09 3.59 1.11
N ARG A 182 21.13 3.35 -0.19
CA ARG A 182 22.05 4.04 -1.12
C ARG A 182 21.62 5.48 -1.36
N GLU A 183 20.32 5.74 -1.50
CA GLU A 183 19.76 7.07 -1.77
C GLU A 183 19.71 7.95 -0.49
N ALA A 184 19.40 7.33 0.65
CA ALA A 184 19.31 8.01 1.93
C ALA A 184 20.12 7.26 3.02
N PRO A 185 21.46 7.31 2.97
CA PRO A 185 22.32 6.53 3.86
C PRO A 185 22.25 6.96 5.34
N ASP A 186 21.68 8.11 5.61
CA ASP A 186 21.44 8.65 6.95
C ASP A 186 20.06 8.26 7.53
N PHE A 187 19.22 7.57 6.78
CA PHE A 187 17.86 7.24 7.20
C PHE A 187 17.82 5.89 7.93
N SER A 188 17.75 5.93 9.25
CA SER A 188 17.80 4.76 10.14
C SER A 188 16.74 3.70 9.82
N ASP A 189 15.51 4.13 9.49
CA ASP A 189 14.39 3.21 9.24
C ASP A 189 14.64 2.30 8.02
N ALA A 190 15.31 2.84 6.98
CA ALA A 190 15.70 2.03 5.82
C ALA A 190 16.69 0.93 6.22
N TRP A 191 17.69 1.25 7.03
CA TRP A 191 18.66 0.27 7.53
C TRP A 191 18.04 -0.75 8.47
N THR A 192 17.10 -0.33 9.34
CA THR A 192 16.37 -1.23 10.23
C THR A 192 15.52 -2.22 9.43
N ASN A 193 14.79 -1.73 8.43
CA ASN A 193 13.99 -2.59 7.56
C ASN A 193 14.87 -3.52 6.70
N LEU A 194 16.05 -3.05 6.25
CA LEU A 194 17.04 -3.88 5.54
C LEU A 194 17.58 -5.01 6.43
N ALA A 195 17.82 -4.73 7.72
CA ALA A 195 18.21 -5.76 8.66
C ALA A 195 17.14 -6.87 8.76
N TRP A 196 15.86 -6.49 8.85
CA TRP A 196 14.77 -7.44 8.83
C TRP A 196 14.69 -8.24 7.52
N ALA A 197 14.88 -7.58 6.37
CA ALA A 197 14.85 -8.26 5.07
C ALA A 197 15.98 -9.32 4.96
N ARG A 198 17.20 -8.97 5.36
CA ARG A 198 18.35 -9.88 5.36
C ARG A 198 18.16 -11.05 6.33
N PHE A 199 17.63 -10.78 7.52
CA PHE A 199 17.30 -11.83 8.48
C PHE A 199 16.28 -12.82 7.92
N GLN A 200 15.16 -12.32 7.36
CA GLN A 200 14.12 -13.16 6.77
C GLN A 200 14.60 -13.92 5.51
N ASN A 201 15.63 -13.43 4.83
CA ASN A 201 16.29 -14.13 3.73
C ASN A 201 17.32 -15.17 4.20
N GLY A 202 17.50 -15.35 5.52
CA GLY A 202 18.41 -16.36 6.09
C GLY A 202 19.84 -15.90 6.23
N ASP A 203 20.13 -14.59 6.19
CA ASP A 203 21.46 -14.02 6.39
C ASP A 203 21.53 -13.18 7.69
N PRO A 204 21.66 -13.82 8.87
CA PRO A 204 21.75 -13.11 10.14
C PRO A 204 23.02 -12.25 10.26
N ALA A 205 24.12 -12.62 9.60
CA ALA A 205 25.35 -11.82 9.67
C ALA A 205 25.19 -10.48 8.93
N ALA A 206 24.62 -10.49 7.72
CA ALA A 206 24.30 -9.27 7.00
C ALA A 206 23.18 -8.45 7.70
N ALA A 207 22.22 -9.11 8.37
CA ALA A 207 21.22 -8.43 9.19
C ALA A 207 21.86 -7.65 10.32
N CYS A 208 22.81 -8.23 11.06
CA CYS A 208 23.55 -7.55 12.13
C CYS A 208 24.35 -6.35 11.60
N ALA A 209 25.02 -6.50 10.46
CA ALA A 209 25.75 -5.38 9.83
C ALA A 209 24.81 -4.20 9.49
N ALA A 210 23.63 -4.48 8.93
CA ALA A 210 22.63 -3.45 8.64
C ALA A 210 22.07 -2.81 9.93
N ALA A 211 21.85 -3.62 10.98
CA ALA A 211 21.39 -3.14 12.28
C ALA A 211 22.41 -2.22 12.96
N GLU A 212 23.71 -2.47 12.81
CA GLU A 212 24.77 -1.58 13.29
C GLU A 212 24.74 -0.24 12.56
N GLU A 213 24.55 -0.25 11.24
CA GLU A 213 24.39 1.00 10.48
C GLU A 213 23.16 1.77 10.93
N ALA A 214 22.01 1.10 11.14
CA ALA A 214 20.81 1.73 11.68
C ALA A 214 21.06 2.43 13.02
N ALA A 215 21.78 1.78 13.95
CA ALA A 215 22.08 2.31 15.28
C ALA A 215 22.90 3.62 15.23
N LYS A 216 23.79 3.76 14.25
CA LYS A 216 24.62 4.98 14.05
C LYS A 216 23.81 6.19 13.57
N LYS A 217 22.57 6.02 13.08
CA LYS A 217 21.77 7.04 12.38
C LYS A 217 20.69 7.70 13.25
N ARG A 218 20.76 7.60 14.57
CA ARG A 218 19.78 8.17 15.51
C ARG A 218 18.34 7.72 15.23
N PRO A 219 18.02 6.43 15.44
CA PRO A 219 16.70 5.89 15.21
C PRO A 219 15.62 6.59 16.04
N SER A 220 14.42 6.76 15.49
CA SER A 220 13.24 7.17 16.25
C SER A 220 12.88 6.10 17.30
N ASN A 221 12.02 6.43 18.27
CA ASN A 221 11.62 5.46 19.29
C ASN A 221 10.98 4.19 18.68
N ASN A 222 10.19 4.35 17.63
CA ASN A 222 9.57 3.22 16.92
C ASN A 222 10.62 2.37 16.21
N SER A 223 11.53 3.01 15.47
CA SER A 223 12.66 2.35 14.82
C SER A 223 13.60 1.68 15.82
N LEU A 224 13.79 2.25 17.00
CA LEU A 224 14.64 1.68 18.05
C LEU A 224 14.07 0.37 18.57
N SER A 225 12.75 0.26 18.74
CA SER A 225 12.07 -0.98 19.12
C SER A 225 12.28 -2.08 18.06
N ASP A 226 12.04 -1.76 16.78
CA ASP A 226 12.23 -2.70 15.68
C ASP A 226 13.72 -3.10 15.52
N LEU A 227 14.64 -2.16 15.71
CA LEU A 227 16.09 -2.41 15.68
C LEU A 227 16.52 -3.34 16.81
N THR A 228 16.01 -3.12 18.02
CA THR A 228 16.30 -3.99 19.17
C THR A 228 15.76 -5.41 18.90
N ALA A 229 14.57 -5.53 18.35
CA ALA A 229 13.97 -6.81 18.02
C ALA A 229 14.79 -7.58 16.97
N VAL A 230 15.18 -6.94 15.85
CA VAL A 230 15.96 -7.63 14.81
C VAL A 230 17.33 -8.05 15.30
N ARG A 231 18.01 -7.22 16.12
CA ARG A 231 19.30 -7.58 16.74
C ARG A 231 19.18 -8.81 17.65
N SER A 232 18.09 -8.88 18.43
CA SER A 232 17.83 -10.02 19.31
C SER A 232 17.60 -11.31 18.53
N VAL A 233 16.71 -11.32 17.51
CA VAL A 233 16.41 -12.54 16.75
C VAL A 233 17.56 -12.97 15.84
N ALA A 234 18.35 -12.03 15.32
CA ALA A 234 19.56 -12.30 14.52
C ALA A 234 20.77 -12.64 15.39
N GLN A 235 20.65 -12.58 16.72
CA GLN A 235 21.74 -12.84 17.70
C GLN A 235 22.98 -11.98 17.46
N CYS A 236 22.77 -10.69 17.18
CA CYS A 236 23.86 -9.74 17.00
C CYS A 236 24.66 -9.54 18.31
N LYS A 237 25.97 -9.51 18.18
CA LYS A 237 26.90 -9.26 19.30
C LYS A 237 26.94 -7.78 19.68
#